data_15a4c0d280fa51075a4047cfce533a11
#
_entry.id   15a4c0d280fa51075a4047cfce533a11
#
_cell.length_a   1.000
_cell.length_b   1.000
_cell.length_c   1.000
_cell.angle_alpha   90.00
_cell.angle_beta   90.00
_cell.angle_gamma   90.00
#
_symmetry.space_group_name_H-M   'P 1'
#
loop_
_entity.id
_entity.type
_entity.pdbx_description
1 polymer ?
#
loop_
_entity_poly.entity_id
_entity_poly.type
_entity_poly.pdbx_seq_one_letter_code
_entity_poly.pdbx_strand_id
1 'polypeptide(L)'
;MIQHGFDMYRVYLSTPGDLLREQDACRAAISEVNANQAMPLKILLVSVGLREDGQIVGFRAAVSENVRQCTYFIQVFEDDWGPNNLYRKLLHLAAECRDDSNLPMREVIVCLKAAPHETDPAILAFRKELEDREDMRMLRFNNVENLKSQLMDVCGEWVRAIEAAGGGVKD
;
A
#
# COMPACT_ATOMS: atom_id res chain seq x y z
N MET A 1 -8.74 25.00 -24.72
CA MET A 1 -9.40 24.60 -23.45
C MET A 1 -8.44 23.72 -22.69
N ILE A 2 -7.93 24.19 -21.58
CA ILE A 2 -7.05 23.38 -20.73
C ILE A 2 -7.97 22.46 -19.93
N GLN A 3 -7.94 21.17 -20.25
CA GLN A 3 -8.61 20.20 -19.39
C GLN A 3 -7.79 20.07 -18.11
N HIS A 4 -8.31 20.60 -17.04
CA HIS A 4 -7.75 20.37 -15.72
C HIS A 4 -8.16 18.98 -15.26
N GLY A 5 -7.38 17.97 -15.63
CA GLY A 5 -7.54 16.61 -15.11
C GLY A 5 -7.08 16.50 -13.66
N PHE A 6 -7.34 15.36 -13.05
CA PHE A 6 -6.79 15.02 -11.75
C PHE A 6 -5.33 14.58 -11.88
N ASP A 7 -4.49 15.02 -10.96
CA ASP A 7 -3.18 14.42 -10.76
C ASP A 7 -3.36 13.08 -10.05
N MET A 8 -2.97 12.00 -10.73
CA MET A 8 -3.15 10.65 -10.22
C MET A 8 -1.87 10.11 -9.59
N TYR A 9 -2.00 9.54 -8.40
CA TYR A 9 -0.92 8.89 -7.67
C TYR A 9 -1.31 7.46 -7.38
N ARG A 10 -0.53 6.51 -7.87
CA ARG A 10 -0.83 5.09 -7.75
C ARG A 10 -0.37 4.55 -6.41
N VAL A 11 -1.26 3.81 -5.76
CA VAL A 11 -1.01 3.10 -4.50
C VAL A 11 -1.10 1.60 -4.77
N TYR A 12 -0.01 0.89 -4.65
CA TYR A 12 -0.03 -0.56 -4.81
C TYR A 12 -0.54 -1.22 -3.54
N LEU A 13 -1.63 -1.98 -3.63
CA LEU A 13 -2.15 -2.79 -2.54
C LEU A 13 -1.65 -4.22 -2.70
N SER A 14 -0.79 -4.64 -1.78
CA SER A 14 -0.27 -6.00 -1.70
C SER A 14 -0.93 -6.70 -0.52
N THR A 15 -1.96 -7.48 -0.82
CA THR A 15 -2.76 -8.16 0.19
C THR A 15 -2.90 -9.63 -0.16
N PRO A 16 -2.46 -10.57 0.71
CA PRO A 16 -2.71 -11.99 0.50
C PRO A 16 -4.19 -12.30 0.29
N GLY A 17 -4.49 -13.29 -0.54
CA GLY A 17 -5.86 -13.57 -1.01
C GLY A 17 -6.86 -13.98 0.07
N ASP A 18 -6.39 -14.40 1.23
CA ASP A 18 -7.22 -14.71 2.40
C ASP A 18 -7.62 -13.47 3.22
N LEU A 19 -7.00 -12.32 2.95
CA LEU A 19 -7.26 -11.06 3.66
C LEU A 19 -8.20 -10.14 2.87
N LEU A 20 -9.34 -10.66 2.43
CA LEU A 20 -10.30 -9.93 1.58
C LEU A 20 -10.93 -8.74 2.30
N ARG A 21 -11.28 -8.88 3.58
CA ARG A 21 -11.86 -7.79 4.37
C ARG A 21 -10.87 -6.67 4.56
N GLU A 22 -9.62 -7.01 4.79
CA GLU A 22 -8.52 -6.06 4.95
C GLU A 22 -8.27 -5.32 3.62
N GLN A 23 -8.31 -6.03 2.50
CA GLN A 23 -8.20 -5.41 1.19
C GLN A 23 -9.33 -4.40 0.93
N ASP A 24 -10.56 -4.78 1.25
CA ASP A 24 -11.73 -3.90 1.11
C ASP A 24 -11.60 -2.67 2.02
N ALA A 25 -11.08 -2.84 3.24
CA ALA A 25 -10.84 -1.74 4.16
C ALA A 25 -9.79 -0.75 3.62
N CYS A 26 -8.73 -1.26 3.00
CA CYS A 26 -7.71 -0.42 2.34
C CYS A 26 -8.33 0.41 1.21
N ARG A 27 -9.12 -0.22 0.36
CA ARG A 27 -9.80 0.47 -0.75
C ARG A 27 -10.79 1.50 -0.25
N ALA A 28 -11.55 1.17 0.79
CA ALA A 28 -12.50 2.09 1.39
C ALA A 28 -11.82 3.31 2.00
N ALA A 29 -10.67 3.12 2.66
CA ALA A 29 -9.88 4.22 3.22
C ALA A 29 -9.42 5.18 2.11
N ILE A 30 -8.87 4.64 1.03
CA ILE A 30 -8.43 5.45 -0.13
C ILE A 30 -9.62 6.18 -0.75
N SER A 31 -10.74 5.50 -0.92
CA SER A 31 -11.95 6.09 -1.52
C SER A 31 -12.50 7.25 -0.69
N GLU A 32 -12.55 7.12 0.63
CA GLU A 32 -13.01 8.19 1.53
C GLU A 32 -12.06 9.39 1.52
N VAL A 33 -10.75 9.16 1.56
CA VAL A 33 -9.77 10.25 1.48
C VAL A 33 -9.85 10.95 0.13
N ASN A 34 -10.05 10.21 -0.96
CA ASN A 34 -10.28 10.82 -2.27
C ASN A 34 -11.50 11.74 -2.24
N ALA A 35 -12.64 11.26 -1.77
CA ALA A 35 -13.88 12.05 -1.75
C ALA A 35 -13.77 13.31 -0.87
N ASN A 36 -13.16 13.21 0.30
CA ASN A 36 -13.18 14.25 1.31
C ASN A 36 -11.99 15.21 1.26
N GLN A 37 -10.83 14.75 0.77
CA GLN A 37 -9.58 15.52 0.86
C GLN A 37 -8.88 15.70 -0.50
N ALA A 38 -8.72 14.65 -1.29
CA ALA A 38 -7.91 14.68 -2.50
C ALA A 38 -8.64 15.31 -3.69
N MET A 39 -9.85 14.88 -3.97
CA MET A 39 -10.62 15.36 -5.14
C MET A 39 -10.87 16.87 -5.12
N PRO A 40 -11.17 17.50 -3.97
CA PRO A 40 -11.26 18.97 -3.93
C PRO A 40 -9.98 19.68 -4.35
N LEU A 41 -8.83 19.05 -4.19
CA LEU A 41 -7.52 19.55 -4.59
C LEU A 41 -7.08 19.07 -5.98
N LYS A 42 -7.96 18.42 -6.74
CA LYS A 42 -7.65 17.79 -8.03
C LYS A 42 -6.54 16.73 -7.94
N ILE A 43 -6.46 16.05 -6.82
CA ILE A 43 -5.59 14.91 -6.56
C ILE A 43 -6.44 13.65 -6.49
N LEU A 44 -5.93 12.54 -7.00
CA LEU A 44 -6.61 11.26 -6.92
C LEU A 44 -5.59 10.16 -6.59
N LEU A 45 -5.83 9.47 -5.49
CA LEU A 45 -5.11 8.26 -5.15
C LEU A 45 -5.79 7.07 -5.83
N VAL A 46 -5.04 6.32 -6.61
CA VAL A 46 -5.59 5.20 -7.39
C VAL A 46 -5.00 3.90 -6.86
N SER A 47 -5.84 3.04 -6.29
CA SER A 47 -5.40 1.73 -5.84
C SER A 47 -5.20 0.80 -7.04
N VAL A 48 -4.05 0.13 -7.07
CA VAL A 48 -3.73 -0.92 -8.03
C VAL A 48 -3.24 -2.14 -7.26
N GLY A 49 -3.23 -3.32 -7.87
CA GLY A 49 -2.77 -4.52 -7.21
C GLY A 49 -3.11 -5.77 -8.00
N LEU A 50 -2.70 -6.92 -7.47
CA LEU A 50 -3.03 -8.19 -8.04
C LEU A 50 -4.50 -8.52 -7.77
N ARG A 51 -5.21 -8.91 -8.82
CA ARG A 51 -6.52 -9.55 -8.68
C ARG A 51 -6.29 -11.05 -8.54
N GLU A 52 -6.67 -11.58 -7.41
CA GLU A 52 -6.69 -13.01 -7.19
C GLU A 52 -8.09 -13.56 -7.51
N ASP A 53 -8.36 -13.78 -8.79
CA ASP A 53 -9.63 -14.40 -9.23
C ASP A 53 -9.54 -15.93 -9.12
N GLY A 54 -8.96 -16.45 -8.03
CA GLY A 54 -8.77 -17.89 -7.85
C GLY A 54 -7.65 -18.48 -8.68
N GLN A 55 -6.93 -17.70 -9.45
CA GLN A 55 -5.76 -18.15 -10.23
C GLN A 55 -4.48 -17.83 -9.50
N ILE A 56 -3.53 -18.75 -9.58
CA ILE A 56 -2.18 -18.52 -9.05
C ILE A 56 -1.48 -17.48 -9.91
N VAL A 57 -1.24 -16.32 -9.34
CA VAL A 57 -0.53 -15.25 -10.03
C VAL A 57 0.94 -15.29 -9.59
N GLY A 58 1.84 -15.52 -10.55
CA GLY A 58 3.28 -15.51 -10.31
C GLY A 58 3.84 -14.09 -10.37
N PHE A 59 5.07 -13.94 -9.87
CA PHE A 59 5.83 -12.70 -10.01
C PHE A 59 6.28 -12.53 -11.46
N ARG A 60 5.58 -11.70 -12.21
CA ARG A 60 5.81 -11.48 -13.65
C ARG A 60 6.36 -10.08 -13.89
N ALA A 61 6.98 -9.88 -15.05
CA ALA A 61 7.49 -8.58 -15.47
C ALA A 61 6.43 -7.48 -15.42
N ALA A 62 5.18 -7.78 -15.79
CA ALA A 62 4.08 -6.82 -15.74
C ALA A 62 3.74 -6.37 -14.31
N VAL A 63 3.81 -7.27 -13.33
CA VAL A 63 3.60 -6.96 -11.92
C VAL A 63 4.73 -6.08 -11.40
N SER A 64 5.97 -6.46 -11.71
CA SER A 64 7.16 -5.69 -11.35
C SER A 64 7.10 -4.27 -11.91
N GLU A 65 6.75 -4.12 -13.17
CA GLU A 65 6.62 -2.81 -13.81
C GLU A 65 5.51 -1.98 -13.17
N ASN A 66 4.40 -2.60 -12.81
CA ASN A 66 3.30 -1.92 -12.14
C ASN A 66 3.72 -1.35 -10.77
N VAL A 67 4.47 -2.13 -9.98
CA VAL A 67 5.03 -1.65 -8.70
C VAL A 67 5.97 -0.47 -8.92
N ARG A 68 6.83 -0.54 -9.94
CA ARG A 68 7.79 0.54 -10.25
C ARG A 68 7.13 1.86 -10.60
N GLN A 69 5.91 1.83 -11.13
CA GLN A 69 5.16 3.02 -11.49
C GLN A 69 4.35 3.61 -10.34
N CYS A 70 4.29 2.93 -9.19
CA CYS A 70 3.52 3.39 -8.05
C CYS A 70 4.30 4.39 -7.19
N THR A 71 3.56 5.32 -6.60
CA THR A 71 4.10 6.33 -5.68
C THR A 71 4.10 5.80 -4.24
N TYR A 72 3.15 4.95 -3.91
CA TYR A 72 2.98 4.38 -2.58
C TYR A 72 2.74 2.88 -2.66
N PHE A 73 3.14 2.18 -1.62
CA PHE A 73 2.97 0.74 -1.51
C PHE A 73 2.46 0.38 -0.12
N ILE A 74 1.39 -0.41 -0.06
CA ILE A 74 0.82 -0.90 1.19
C ILE A 74 0.87 -2.43 1.16
N GLN A 75 1.61 -3.01 2.10
CA GLN A 75 1.62 -4.45 2.36
C GLN A 75 0.78 -4.74 3.59
N VAL A 76 -0.24 -5.56 3.44
CA VAL A 76 -0.96 -6.14 4.59
C VAL A 76 -0.43 -7.53 4.84
N PHE A 77 -0.11 -7.85 6.08
CA PHE A 77 0.45 -9.13 6.45
C PHE A 77 -0.12 -9.65 7.77
N GLU A 78 -0.42 -10.93 7.82
CA GLU A 78 -0.77 -11.68 9.03
C GLU A 78 0.18 -12.86 9.21
N ASP A 79 0.10 -13.86 8.34
CA ASP A 79 0.82 -15.14 8.49
C ASP A 79 1.18 -15.82 7.15
N ASP A 80 0.85 -15.23 6.00
CA ASP A 80 1.08 -15.85 4.70
C ASP A 80 1.67 -14.87 3.69
N TRP A 81 2.68 -15.32 2.96
CA TRP A 81 3.33 -14.56 1.89
C TRP A 81 2.82 -14.90 0.49
N GLY A 82 1.81 -15.76 0.40
CA GLY A 82 1.30 -16.21 -0.87
C GLY A 82 2.19 -17.24 -1.58
N PRO A 83 1.79 -17.69 -2.78
CA PRO A 83 2.52 -18.70 -3.52
C PRO A 83 3.92 -18.23 -3.88
N ASN A 84 4.92 -19.08 -3.65
CA ASN A 84 6.34 -18.79 -3.92
C ASN A 84 6.84 -17.50 -3.27
N ASN A 85 6.33 -17.16 -2.09
CA ASN A 85 6.65 -15.92 -1.37
C ASN A 85 6.38 -14.66 -2.19
N LEU A 86 5.33 -14.67 -3.00
CA LEU A 86 4.99 -13.58 -3.92
C LEU A 86 4.96 -12.21 -3.24
N TYR A 87 4.23 -12.11 -2.12
CA TYR A 87 4.05 -10.83 -1.43
C TYR A 87 5.34 -10.33 -0.76
N ARG A 88 6.18 -11.25 -0.29
CA ARG A 88 7.50 -10.91 0.23
C ARG A 88 8.40 -10.34 -0.87
N LYS A 89 8.37 -10.92 -2.05
CA LYS A 89 9.11 -10.41 -3.23
C LYS A 89 8.62 -9.02 -3.64
N LEU A 90 7.31 -8.80 -3.61
CA LEU A 90 6.72 -7.49 -3.91
C LEU A 90 7.16 -6.44 -2.90
N LEU A 91 7.18 -6.78 -1.62
CA LEU A 91 7.63 -5.88 -0.56
C LEU A 91 9.10 -5.49 -0.75
N HIS A 92 9.97 -6.45 -1.05
CA HIS A 92 11.37 -6.18 -1.32
C HIS A 92 11.55 -5.27 -2.54
N LEU A 93 10.81 -5.53 -3.61
CA LEU A 93 10.84 -4.69 -4.81
C LEU A 93 10.39 -3.27 -4.48
N ALA A 94 9.33 -3.11 -3.71
CA ALA A 94 8.83 -1.78 -3.31
C ALA A 94 9.88 -1.01 -2.51
N ALA A 95 10.57 -1.67 -1.59
CA ALA A 95 11.65 -1.06 -0.82
C ALA A 95 12.82 -0.62 -1.71
N GLU A 96 13.19 -1.46 -2.68
CA GLU A 96 14.21 -1.09 -3.69
C GLU A 96 13.77 0.11 -4.52
N CYS A 97 12.51 0.14 -4.95
CA CYS A 97 11.94 1.26 -5.71
C CYS A 97 11.96 2.56 -4.91
N ARG A 98 11.70 2.50 -3.61
CA ARG A 98 11.76 3.68 -2.74
C ARG A 98 13.17 4.24 -2.65
N ASP A 99 14.17 3.37 -2.62
CA ASP A 99 15.58 3.78 -2.52
C ASP A 99 16.15 4.28 -3.86
N ASP A 100 15.42 4.07 -4.96
CA ASP A 100 15.82 4.54 -6.29
C ASP A 100 15.19 5.92 -6.57
N SER A 101 16.03 6.95 -6.61
CA SER A 101 15.59 8.33 -6.85
C SER A 101 15.01 8.58 -8.25
N ASN A 102 15.21 7.65 -9.19
CA ASN A 102 14.66 7.74 -10.55
C ASN A 102 13.22 7.19 -10.65
N LEU A 103 12.73 6.55 -9.59
CA LEU A 103 11.40 5.98 -9.56
C LEU A 103 10.45 6.84 -8.68
N PRO A 104 9.14 6.77 -8.95
CA PRO A 104 8.17 7.61 -8.24
C PRO A 104 7.89 7.18 -6.80
N MET A 105 8.30 5.99 -6.38
CA MET A 105 7.99 5.44 -5.05
C MET A 105 8.52 6.33 -3.93
N ARG A 106 7.61 6.78 -3.06
CA ARG A 106 7.93 7.68 -1.94
C ARG A 106 7.88 7.00 -0.60
N GLU A 107 6.93 6.10 -0.39
CA GLU A 107 6.73 5.45 0.91
C GLU A 107 6.20 4.03 0.76
N VAL A 108 6.74 3.14 1.57
CA VAL A 108 6.31 1.75 1.73
C VAL A 108 5.77 1.59 3.14
N ILE A 109 4.56 1.07 3.26
CA ILE A 109 3.89 0.85 4.55
C ILE A 109 3.58 -0.62 4.71
N VAL A 110 3.84 -1.14 5.89
CA VAL A 110 3.45 -2.50 6.29
C VAL A 110 2.36 -2.40 7.35
N CYS A 111 1.20 -2.99 7.06
CA CYS A 111 0.09 -3.11 7.99
C CYS A 111 0.10 -4.53 8.57
N LEU A 112 0.51 -4.65 9.82
CA LEU A 112 0.70 -5.92 10.50
C LEU A 112 -0.53 -6.24 11.35
N LYS A 113 -1.26 -7.28 10.95
CA LYS A 113 -2.43 -7.75 11.69
C LYS A 113 -1.99 -8.49 12.95
N ALA A 114 -2.67 -8.23 14.07
CA ALA A 114 -2.44 -8.96 15.30
C ALA A 114 -2.67 -10.47 15.09
N ALA A 115 -1.73 -11.27 15.53
CA ALA A 115 -1.79 -12.74 15.44
C ALA A 115 -1.34 -13.36 16.77
N PRO A 116 -2.15 -13.21 17.85
CA PRO A 116 -1.75 -13.61 19.20
C PRO A 116 -1.58 -15.13 19.38
N HIS A 117 -2.12 -15.91 18.46
CA HIS A 117 -2.05 -17.37 18.50
C HIS A 117 -1.03 -17.96 17.52
N GLU A 118 -0.24 -17.12 16.85
CA GLU A 118 0.78 -17.59 15.93
C GLU A 118 1.89 -18.33 16.66
N THR A 119 2.23 -19.52 16.17
CA THR A 119 3.25 -20.39 16.76
C THR A 119 4.37 -20.77 15.79
N ASP A 120 4.22 -20.48 14.49
CA ASP A 120 5.25 -20.82 13.50
C ASP A 120 6.49 -19.92 13.73
N PRO A 121 7.65 -20.54 14.07
CA PRO A 121 8.87 -19.78 14.33
C PRO A 121 9.31 -18.90 13.14
N ALA A 122 9.11 -19.34 11.91
CA ALA A 122 9.48 -18.58 10.72
C ALA A 122 8.62 -17.33 10.57
N ILE A 123 7.30 -17.44 10.82
CA ILE A 123 6.37 -16.32 10.80
C ILE A 123 6.70 -15.34 11.92
N LEU A 124 6.91 -15.83 13.14
CA LEU A 124 7.25 -14.98 14.28
C LEU A 124 8.56 -14.23 14.06
N ALA A 125 9.58 -14.89 13.54
CA ALA A 125 10.87 -14.26 13.23
C ALA A 125 10.71 -13.18 12.18
N PHE A 126 9.93 -13.41 11.15
CA PHE A 126 9.71 -12.44 10.09
C PHE A 126 8.87 -11.24 10.57
N ARG A 127 7.85 -11.49 11.40
CA ARG A 127 7.08 -10.40 12.02
C ARG A 127 7.98 -9.49 12.85
N LYS A 128 8.90 -10.08 13.61
CA LYS A 128 9.89 -9.31 14.37
C LYS A 128 10.84 -8.54 13.47
N GLU A 129 11.32 -9.17 12.39
CA GLU A 129 12.15 -8.48 11.39
C GLU A 129 11.45 -7.24 10.83
N LEU A 130 10.16 -7.35 10.50
CA LEU A 130 9.37 -6.21 10.03
C LEU A 130 9.24 -5.12 11.10
N GLU A 131 9.01 -5.50 12.35
CA GLU A 131 8.88 -4.55 13.46
C GLU A 131 10.18 -3.78 13.74
N ASP A 132 11.32 -4.42 13.53
CA ASP A 132 12.63 -3.84 13.77
C ASP A 132 13.14 -2.98 12.60
N ARG A 133 12.45 -2.97 11.45
CA ARG A 133 12.84 -2.16 10.30
C ARG A 133 12.49 -0.69 10.52
N GLU A 134 13.48 0.17 10.30
CA GLU A 134 13.32 1.62 10.40
C GLU A 134 13.04 2.29 9.05
N ASP A 135 13.22 1.55 7.96
CA ASP A 135 13.11 2.05 6.59
C ASP A 135 11.69 2.02 6.04
N MET A 136 10.75 1.44 6.77
CA MET A 136 9.33 1.37 6.40
C MET A 136 8.45 1.74 7.59
N ARG A 137 7.33 2.40 7.31
CA ARG A 137 6.33 2.68 8.35
C ARG A 137 5.56 1.41 8.66
N MET A 138 5.49 1.07 9.94
CA MET A 138 4.74 -0.07 10.45
C MET A 138 3.45 0.41 11.10
N LEU A 139 2.31 -0.11 10.63
CA LEU A 139 1.01 0.07 11.28
C LEU A 139 0.56 -1.28 11.84
N ARG A 140 0.15 -1.29 13.10
CA ARG A 140 -0.42 -2.48 13.74
C ARG A 140 -1.92 -2.33 13.86
N PHE A 141 -2.65 -3.39 13.56
CA PHE A 141 -4.12 -3.35 13.65
C PHE A 141 -4.67 -4.68 14.17
N ASN A 142 -5.83 -4.60 14.81
CA ASN A 142 -6.54 -5.75 15.37
C ASN A 142 -7.77 -6.12 14.54
N ASN A 143 -8.40 -5.14 13.90
CA ASN A 143 -9.63 -5.31 13.13
C ASN A 143 -9.65 -4.36 11.94
N VAL A 144 -10.60 -4.57 11.04
CA VAL A 144 -10.69 -3.81 9.78
C VAL A 144 -11.02 -2.33 10.00
N GLU A 145 -11.80 -1.99 11.02
CA GLU A 145 -12.14 -0.61 11.34
C GLU A 145 -10.90 0.17 11.79
N ASN A 146 -10.07 -0.45 12.61
CA ASN A 146 -8.81 0.13 13.05
C ASN A 146 -7.83 0.30 11.86
N LEU A 147 -7.73 -0.72 11.01
CA LEU A 147 -6.92 -0.63 9.79
C LEU A 147 -7.36 0.53 8.89
N LYS A 148 -8.67 0.61 8.61
CA LYS A 148 -9.23 1.67 7.79
C LYS A 148 -8.94 3.05 8.37
N SER A 149 -9.15 3.23 9.66
CA SER A 149 -8.91 4.51 10.36
C SER A 149 -7.45 4.95 10.25
N GLN A 150 -6.51 4.05 10.51
CA GLN A 150 -5.07 4.34 10.41
C GLN A 150 -4.68 4.67 8.96
N LEU A 151 -5.19 3.94 7.98
CA LEU A 151 -4.90 4.20 6.57
C LEU A 151 -5.50 5.52 6.09
N MET A 152 -6.66 5.91 6.59
CA MET A 152 -7.23 7.23 6.28
C MET A 152 -6.30 8.35 6.74
N ASP A 153 -5.72 8.23 7.93
CA ASP A 153 -4.75 9.20 8.45
C ASP A 153 -3.50 9.25 7.55
N VAL A 154 -2.97 8.11 7.18
CA VAL A 154 -1.79 8.00 6.30
C VAL A 154 -2.07 8.58 4.92
N CYS A 155 -3.17 8.18 4.30
CA CYS A 155 -3.56 8.70 2.98
C CYS A 155 -3.79 10.22 3.02
N GLY A 156 -4.37 10.73 4.12
CA GLY A 156 -4.51 12.17 4.34
C GLY A 156 -3.16 12.87 4.41
N GLU A 157 -2.18 12.28 5.08
CA GLU A 157 -0.80 12.80 5.10
C GLU A 157 -0.20 12.83 3.68
N TRP A 158 -0.42 11.80 2.89
CA TRP A 158 0.05 11.77 1.49
C TRP A 158 -0.55 12.90 0.67
N VAL A 159 -1.85 13.12 0.78
CA VAL A 159 -2.52 14.21 0.06
C VAL A 159 -1.93 15.55 0.44
N ARG A 160 -1.71 15.80 1.73
CA ARG A 160 -1.08 17.04 2.20
C ARG A 160 0.34 17.21 1.69
N ALA A 161 1.11 16.13 1.67
CA ALA A 161 2.48 16.15 1.14
C ALA A 161 2.51 16.42 -0.37
N ILE A 162 1.59 15.84 -1.12
CA ILE A 162 1.43 16.08 -2.56
C ILE A 162 1.09 17.54 -2.81
N GLU A 163 0.12 18.09 -2.09
CA GLU A 163 -0.28 19.48 -2.20
C GLU A 163 0.88 20.42 -1.88
N ALA A 164 1.60 20.16 -0.79
CA ALA A 164 2.75 20.95 -0.36
C ALA A 164 3.89 20.95 -1.40
N ALA A 165 4.05 19.85 -2.15
CA ALA A 165 5.03 19.73 -3.23
C ALA A 165 4.53 20.34 -4.56
N GLY A 166 3.33 20.93 -4.59
CA GLY A 166 2.75 21.58 -5.76
C GLY A 166 1.92 20.67 -6.66
N GLY A 167 1.54 19.49 -6.19
CA GLY A 167 0.59 18.62 -6.87
C GLY A 167 -0.84 19.14 -6.76
N GLY A 168 -1.70 18.69 -7.65
CA GLY A 168 -3.09 19.15 -7.71
C GLY A 168 -3.25 20.46 -8.48
N VAL A 169 -4.38 21.14 -8.22
CA VAL A 169 -4.67 22.44 -8.88
C VAL A 169 -3.84 23.53 -8.25
N LYS A 170 -3.17 24.29 -9.10
CA LYS A 170 -2.63 25.61 -8.75
C LYS A 170 -3.62 26.65 -9.28
N ASP A 171 -4.17 27.43 -8.38
CA ASP A 171 -4.92 28.63 -8.76
C ASP A 171 -4.01 29.65 -9.46
#